data_435c159312470c364f7a200bf31380d5
#
_entry.id   435c159312470c364f7a200bf31380d5
#
_cell.length_a   1.000
_cell.length_b   1.000
_cell.length_c   1.000
_cell.angle_alpha   90.00
_cell.angle_beta   90.00
_cell.angle_gamma   90.00
#
_symmetry.space_group_name_H-M   'P 1'
#
loop_
_entity.id
_entity.type
_entity.pdbx_description
1 polymer ?
#
loop_
_entity_poly.entity_id
_entity_poly.type
_entity_poly.pdbx_seq_one_letter_code
_entity_poly.pdbx_strand_id
1 'polypeptide(L)'
;MNVDWHAERGDLPDLAQLDDLAPPEAIDFVALRAYRLRRVREQMGAHAVDACVLVDPVNVRYATGARNMQVFHLRNPVRYLFLPLDGPVVLHEFPGCMHLAEGLETIDEIRPSITASYVAAGPAVDEAELAWASQVAQLVRAHCGARARVGVERVNAGAALALAAEGFDVTDAQVPVERARAVKSAEELRCIRASIAATEAGVARMRAALAPGLSENELWSVLHQSVIALGGEYVETRLLSSGPRTNPWFQETGERRIEPGELVALDTDVVGCHGYYCDFSRTFHAGPDEP
;
A
#
# COMPACT_ATOMS: atom_id res chain seq x y z
N MET A 1 12.83 -3.20 30.81
CA MET A 1 13.21 -1.85 30.38
C MET A 1 11.97 -1.00 30.57
N ASN A 2 11.89 -0.19 31.61
CA ASN A 2 10.78 0.75 31.79
C ASN A 2 11.03 1.91 30.80
N VAL A 3 10.28 1.95 29.72
CA VAL A 3 10.26 3.09 28.83
C VAL A 3 9.38 4.15 29.50
N ASP A 4 9.98 5.25 29.89
CA ASP A 4 9.21 6.41 30.37
C ASP A 4 8.54 7.08 29.17
N TRP A 5 7.31 6.71 28.92
CA TRP A 5 6.49 7.25 27.84
C TRP A 5 6.12 8.73 28.03
N HIS A 6 6.43 9.31 29.17
CA HIS A 6 6.15 10.71 29.49
C HIS A 6 7.36 11.64 29.25
N ALA A 7 8.59 11.13 29.33
CA ALA A 7 9.80 11.94 29.28
C ALA A 7 10.15 12.50 27.89
N GLU A 8 9.59 11.96 26.80
CA GLU A 8 9.95 12.34 25.42
C GLU A 8 8.78 12.91 24.60
N ARG A 9 7.66 13.22 25.26
CA ARG A 9 6.56 13.91 24.57
C ARG A 9 6.89 15.38 24.51
N GLY A 10 7.71 15.77 23.54
CA GLY A 10 7.79 17.16 23.11
C GLY A 10 6.39 17.66 22.77
N ASP A 11 6.11 18.91 23.08
CA ASP A 11 4.86 19.55 22.68
C ASP A 11 4.63 19.31 21.20
N LEU A 12 3.44 18.81 20.83
CA LEU A 12 3.06 18.74 19.43
C LEU A 12 3.11 20.18 18.88
N PRO A 13 3.69 20.38 17.69
CA PRO A 13 3.75 21.72 17.12
C PRO A 13 2.34 22.33 17.08
N ASP A 14 2.22 23.58 17.46
CA ASP A 14 0.99 24.33 17.32
C ASP A 14 0.49 24.24 15.87
N LEU A 15 -0.81 24.05 15.69
CA LEU A 15 -1.43 23.94 14.36
C LEU A 15 -1.14 25.17 13.47
N ALA A 16 -0.95 26.34 14.08
CA ALA A 16 -0.50 27.55 13.37
C ALA A 16 0.90 27.40 12.76
N GLN A 17 1.71 26.48 13.25
CA GLN A 17 3.07 26.22 12.75
C GLN A 17 3.12 25.16 11.65
N LEU A 18 1.99 24.55 11.28
CA LEU A 18 1.94 23.57 10.18
C LEU A 18 2.18 24.19 8.80
N ASP A 19 1.98 25.50 8.68
CA ASP A 19 2.36 26.25 7.48
C ASP A 19 3.90 26.41 7.36
N ASP A 20 4.64 26.21 8.46
CA ASP A 20 6.10 26.23 8.55
C ASP A 20 6.73 24.84 8.43
N LEU A 21 5.96 23.79 8.09
CA LEU A 21 6.57 22.50 7.75
C LEU A 21 7.58 22.73 6.62
N ALA A 22 8.84 22.41 6.88
CA ALA A 22 9.86 22.46 5.87
C ALA A 22 9.35 21.75 4.62
N PRO A 23 9.47 22.34 3.43
CA PRO A 23 9.01 21.70 2.21
C PRO A 23 9.62 20.30 2.14
N PRO A 24 8.84 19.28 1.77
CA PRO A 24 9.36 17.93 1.69
C PRO A 24 10.61 17.91 0.82
N GLU A 25 11.65 17.20 1.27
CA GLU A 25 12.86 17.02 0.49
C GLU A 25 12.50 16.55 -0.92
N ALA A 26 13.14 17.12 -1.94
CA ALA A 26 12.92 16.71 -3.32
C ALA A 26 13.24 15.21 -3.48
N ILE A 27 12.33 14.46 -4.09
CA ILE A 27 12.46 13.03 -4.33
C ILE A 27 12.85 12.81 -5.78
N ASP A 28 13.93 12.07 -6.00
CA ASP A 28 14.27 11.57 -7.34
C ASP A 28 13.46 10.30 -7.62
N PHE A 29 12.31 10.47 -8.26
CA PHE A 29 11.42 9.35 -8.59
C PHE A 29 12.01 8.39 -9.62
N VAL A 30 12.93 8.82 -10.48
CA VAL A 30 13.61 7.95 -11.44
C VAL A 30 14.57 7.02 -10.68
N ALA A 31 15.42 7.60 -9.83
CA ALA A 31 16.32 6.81 -8.97
C ALA A 31 15.54 5.87 -8.05
N LEU A 32 14.41 6.33 -7.50
CA LEU A 32 13.52 5.54 -6.65
C LEU A 32 13.00 4.29 -7.37
N ARG A 33 12.42 4.45 -8.56
CA ARG A 33 11.87 3.34 -9.36
C ARG A 33 12.96 2.38 -9.81
N ALA A 34 14.08 2.90 -10.30
CA ALA A 34 15.23 2.08 -10.72
C ALA A 34 15.77 1.22 -9.57
N TYR A 35 15.89 1.79 -8.36
CA TYR A 35 16.30 1.06 -7.16
C TYR A 35 15.33 -0.08 -6.85
N ARG A 36 14.03 0.20 -6.79
CA ARG A 36 13.01 -0.79 -6.42
C ARG A 36 12.97 -1.96 -7.40
N LEU A 37 12.93 -1.70 -8.71
CA LEU A 37 12.93 -2.74 -9.74
C LEU A 37 14.17 -3.61 -9.62
N ARG A 38 15.35 -3.01 -9.46
CA ARG A 38 16.60 -3.75 -9.24
C ARG A 38 16.52 -4.62 -8.00
N ARG A 39 15.98 -4.10 -6.87
CA ARG A 39 15.83 -4.87 -5.63
C ARG A 39 14.94 -6.09 -5.80
N VAL A 40 13.82 -5.96 -6.53
CA VAL A 40 12.96 -7.13 -6.80
C VAL A 40 13.75 -8.18 -7.58
N ARG A 41 14.44 -7.80 -8.66
CA ARG A 41 15.24 -8.74 -9.48
C ARG A 41 16.38 -9.39 -8.67
N GLU A 42 17.08 -8.64 -7.82
CA GLU A 42 18.09 -9.19 -6.92
C GLU A 42 17.53 -10.29 -6.00
N GLN A 43 16.35 -10.04 -5.43
CA GLN A 43 15.70 -11.00 -4.56
C GLN A 43 15.09 -12.18 -5.32
N MET A 44 14.59 -11.98 -6.53
CA MET A 44 14.18 -13.08 -7.42
C MET A 44 15.36 -14.02 -7.69
N GLY A 45 16.53 -13.47 -8.04
CA GLY A 45 17.75 -14.27 -8.25
C GLY A 45 18.18 -15.01 -6.98
N ALA A 46 18.14 -14.36 -5.81
CA ALA A 46 18.49 -14.98 -4.53
C ALA A 46 17.55 -16.14 -4.13
N HIS A 47 16.31 -16.14 -4.62
CA HIS A 47 15.31 -17.17 -4.35
C HIS A 47 15.05 -18.11 -5.52
N ALA A 48 15.88 -18.05 -6.56
CA ALA A 48 15.79 -18.86 -7.78
C ALA A 48 14.39 -18.78 -8.43
N VAL A 49 13.84 -17.58 -8.55
CA VAL A 49 12.58 -17.29 -9.25
C VAL A 49 12.91 -16.63 -10.58
N ASP A 50 12.50 -17.24 -11.69
CA ASP A 50 12.84 -16.78 -13.03
C ASP A 50 11.92 -15.64 -13.51
N ALA A 51 10.66 -15.65 -13.07
CA ALA A 51 9.69 -14.61 -13.34
C ALA A 51 8.73 -14.45 -12.18
N CYS A 52 8.23 -13.22 -11.95
CA CYS A 52 7.10 -12.94 -11.07
C CYS A 52 5.91 -12.42 -11.86
N VAL A 53 4.72 -12.87 -11.47
CA VAL A 53 3.43 -12.28 -11.89
C VAL A 53 2.83 -11.60 -10.67
N LEU A 54 2.98 -10.29 -10.60
CA LEU A 54 2.53 -9.48 -9.48
C LEU A 54 1.13 -8.92 -9.76
N VAL A 55 0.24 -9.07 -8.81
CA VAL A 55 -1.17 -8.65 -8.89
C VAL A 55 -1.50 -7.62 -7.81
N ASP A 56 -0.80 -7.68 -6.67
CA ASP A 56 -0.98 -6.70 -5.60
C ASP A 56 -0.60 -5.30 -6.12
N PRO A 57 -1.52 -4.30 -6.06
CA PRO A 57 -1.25 -2.96 -6.57
C PRO A 57 -0.10 -2.26 -5.84
N VAL A 58 0.17 -2.61 -4.59
CA VAL A 58 1.32 -2.09 -3.83
C VAL A 58 2.63 -2.61 -4.45
N ASN A 59 2.68 -3.90 -4.77
CA ASN A 59 3.86 -4.55 -5.32
C ASN A 59 4.08 -4.21 -6.81
N VAL A 60 3.00 -4.09 -7.59
CA VAL A 60 3.08 -3.55 -8.97
C VAL A 60 3.65 -2.12 -8.94
N ARG A 61 3.14 -1.27 -8.04
CA ARG A 61 3.67 0.09 -7.87
C ARG A 61 5.11 0.10 -7.36
N TYR A 62 5.46 -0.78 -6.44
CA TYR A 62 6.83 -0.89 -5.94
C TYR A 62 7.80 -1.20 -7.08
N ALA A 63 7.49 -2.20 -7.89
CA ALA A 63 8.36 -2.62 -8.99
C ALA A 63 8.45 -1.60 -10.13
N THR A 64 7.37 -0.85 -10.42
CA THR A 64 7.27 -0.04 -11.63
C THR A 64 6.98 1.45 -11.42
N GLY A 65 6.40 1.83 -10.31
CA GLY A 65 5.82 3.15 -10.09
C GLY A 65 4.38 3.32 -10.61
N ALA A 66 3.86 2.36 -11.39
CA ALA A 66 2.52 2.46 -11.95
C ALA A 66 1.43 2.44 -10.88
N ARG A 67 0.57 3.46 -10.89
CA ARG A 67 -0.54 3.62 -9.95
C ARG A 67 -1.87 3.67 -10.69
N ASN A 68 -2.83 2.89 -10.23
CA ASN A 68 -4.19 2.92 -10.74
C ASN A 68 -5.14 2.35 -9.68
N MET A 69 -6.21 3.05 -9.32
CA MET A 69 -7.32 2.63 -8.45
C MET A 69 -6.88 1.64 -7.33
N GLN A 70 -5.90 2.03 -6.49
CA GLN A 70 -5.20 1.13 -5.56
C GLN A 70 -6.16 0.28 -4.71
N VAL A 71 -7.16 0.91 -4.06
CA VAL A 71 -8.12 0.21 -3.20
C VAL A 71 -9.02 -0.74 -3.98
N PHE A 72 -9.40 -0.39 -5.20
CA PHE A 72 -10.19 -1.27 -6.07
C PHE A 72 -9.39 -2.52 -6.47
N HIS A 73 -8.14 -2.35 -6.88
CA HIS A 73 -7.28 -3.44 -7.31
C HIS A 73 -6.84 -4.37 -6.16
N LEU A 74 -6.84 -3.90 -4.92
CA LEU A 74 -6.61 -4.77 -3.75
C LEU A 74 -7.68 -5.88 -3.63
N ARG A 75 -8.90 -5.61 -4.09
CA ARG A 75 -10.03 -6.54 -4.06
C ARG A 75 -10.27 -7.27 -5.38
N ASN A 76 -9.92 -6.63 -6.48
CA ASN A 76 -10.21 -7.10 -7.83
C ASN A 76 -8.91 -7.22 -8.62
N PRO A 77 -8.36 -8.43 -8.80
CA PRO A 77 -7.10 -8.65 -9.51
C PRO A 77 -7.30 -8.51 -11.02
N VAL A 78 -7.54 -7.28 -11.48
CA VAL A 78 -7.85 -6.96 -12.89
C VAL A 78 -6.65 -6.40 -13.67
N ARG A 79 -5.51 -6.24 -13.03
CA ARG A 79 -4.23 -5.86 -13.63
C ARG A 79 -3.12 -6.70 -13.03
N TYR A 80 -2.06 -6.92 -13.78
CA TYR A 80 -0.91 -7.71 -13.34
C TYR A 80 0.35 -7.32 -14.10
N LEU A 81 1.47 -7.52 -13.44
CA LEU A 81 2.79 -7.26 -13.96
C LEU A 81 3.50 -8.59 -14.22
N PHE A 82 3.94 -8.82 -15.45
CA PHE A 82 4.96 -9.83 -15.73
C PHE A 82 6.34 -9.20 -15.58
N LEU A 83 7.10 -9.72 -14.65
CA LEU A 83 8.44 -9.27 -14.31
C LEU A 83 9.41 -10.45 -14.38
N PRO A 84 10.18 -10.61 -15.47
CA PRO A 84 11.24 -11.61 -15.54
C PRO A 84 12.49 -11.17 -14.78
N LEU A 85 13.31 -12.13 -14.36
CA LEU A 85 14.63 -11.86 -13.74
C LEU A 85 15.48 -10.98 -14.66
N ASP A 86 15.51 -11.35 -15.95
CA ASP A 86 16.12 -10.57 -17.02
C ASP A 86 15.14 -10.42 -18.18
N GLY A 87 15.09 -9.24 -18.82
CA GLY A 87 14.24 -8.99 -19.97
C GLY A 87 13.12 -7.98 -19.69
N PRO A 88 12.12 -7.89 -20.58
CA PRO A 88 11.14 -6.82 -20.57
C PRO A 88 10.13 -6.95 -19.44
N VAL A 89 9.84 -5.81 -18.83
CA VAL A 89 8.76 -5.63 -17.85
C VAL A 89 7.47 -5.34 -18.59
N VAL A 90 6.49 -6.24 -18.51
CA VAL A 90 5.21 -6.12 -19.22
C VAL A 90 4.07 -5.90 -18.25
N LEU A 91 3.49 -4.71 -18.30
CA LEU A 91 2.30 -4.38 -17.51
C LEU A 91 1.03 -4.74 -18.30
N HIS A 92 0.22 -5.63 -17.74
CA HIS A 92 -1.13 -5.87 -18.22
C HIS A 92 -2.08 -4.97 -17.42
N GLU A 93 -2.51 -3.90 -18.05
CA GLU A 93 -3.31 -2.85 -17.40
C GLU A 93 -4.81 -3.05 -17.65
N PHE A 94 -5.61 -2.56 -16.72
CA PHE A 94 -7.07 -2.57 -16.87
C PHE A 94 -7.49 -1.88 -18.18
N PRO A 95 -8.35 -2.50 -18.99
CA PRO A 95 -8.78 -1.93 -20.27
C PRO A 95 -9.31 -0.51 -20.13
N GLY A 96 -8.77 0.42 -20.94
CA GLY A 96 -9.08 1.84 -20.90
C GLY A 96 -8.21 2.69 -19.96
N CYS A 97 -7.33 2.05 -19.16
CA CYS A 97 -6.44 2.73 -18.22
C CYS A 97 -4.94 2.70 -18.62
N MET A 98 -4.60 2.21 -19.80
CA MET A 98 -3.20 2.01 -20.22
C MET A 98 -2.39 3.31 -20.20
N HIS A 99 -3.02 4.45 -20.52
CA HIS A 99 -2.41 5.77 -20.49
C HIS A 99 -1.85 6.18 -19.13
N LEU A 100 -2.33 5.58 -18.04
CA LEU A 100 -1.86 5.90 -16.67
C LEU A 100 -0.44 5.42 -16.37
N ALA A 101 0.09 4.50 -17.17
CA ALA A 101 1.43 3.95 -17.02
C ALA A 101 2.38 4.39 -18.16
N GLU A 102 1.89 5.15 -19.13
CA GLU A 102 2.71 5.65 -20.22
C GLU A 102 3.86 6.53 -19.72
N GLY A 103 5.04 6.35 -20.30
CA GLY A 103 6.23 7.12 -19.96
C GLY A 103 6.97 6.70 -18.70
N LEU A 104 6.55 5.62 -18.02
CA LEU A 104 7.32 5.03 -16.92
C LEU A 104 8.48 4.22 -17.49
N GLU A 105 9.71 4.64 -17.19
CA GLU A 105 10.96 4.05 -17.68
C GLU A 105 11.21 2.61 -17.17
N THR A 106 10.42 2.16 -16.23
CA THR A 106 10.46 0.82 -15.62
C THR A 106 9.52 -0.18 -16.30
N ILE A 107 8.80 0.25 -17.33
CA ILE A 107 7.85 -0.58 -18.08
C ILE A 107 8.23 -0.55 -19.55
N ASP A 108 8.51 -1.73 -20.10
CA ASP A 108 8.90 -1.87 -21.51
C ASP A 108 7.68 -2.00 -22.42
N GLU A 109 6.60 -2.61 -21.93
CA GLU A 109 5.37 -2.80 -22.70
C GLU A 109 4.12 -2.73 -21.84
N ILE A 110 3.05 -2.14 -22.36
CA ILE A 110 1.74 -2.08 -21.72
C ILE A 110 0.75 -2.81 -22.62
N ARG A 111 0.04 -3.79 -22.06
CA ARG A 111 -0.98 -4.60 -22.74
C ARG A 111 -2.31 -4.53 -22.01
N PRO A 112 -3.45 -4.74 -22.67
CA PRO A 112 -4.71 -4.93 -21.97
C PRO A 112 -4.67 -6.23 -21.15
N SER A 113 -5.20 -6.19 -19.93
CA SER A 113 -5.27 -7.35 -19.05
C SER A 113 -6.42 -8.28 -19.41
N ILE A 114 -6.22 -9.58 -19.16
CA ILE A 114 -7.30 -10.56 -19.06
C ILE A 114 -7.64 -10.70 -17.58
N THR A 115 -8.90 -10.47 -17.23
CA THR A 115 -9.33 -10.56 -15.83
C THR A 115 -9.81 -11.97 -15.49
N ALA A 116 -8.97 -12.73 -14.82
CA ALA A 116 -9.25 -14.10 -14.37
C ALA A 116 -9.94 -14.09 -13.00
N SER A 117 -11.12 -13.48 -12.90
CA SER A 117 -11.90 -13.49 -11.67
C SER A 117 -13.40 -13.62 -11.94
N TYR A 118 -14.12 -14.28 -11.02
CA TYR A 118 -15.58 -14.45 -11.14
C TYR A 118 -16.33 -13.12 -11.19
N VAL A 119 -15.83 -12.09 -10.47
CA VAL A 119 -16.45 -10.75 -10.46
C VAL A 119 -16.52 -10.14 -11.86
N ALA A 120 -15.50 -10.37 -12.67
CA ALA A 120 -15.43 -9.82 -14.03
C ALA A 120 -15.95 -10.79 -15.11
N ALA A 121 -15.65 -12.09 -14.98
CA ALA A 121 -15.94 -13.10 -15.99
C ALA A 121 -17.29 -13.83 -15.76
N GLY A 122 -17.84 -13.77 -14.54
CA GLY A 122 -19.04 -14.53 -14.20
C GLY A 122 -18.89 -16.02 -14.46
N PRO A 123 -19.89 -16.68 -15.09
CA PRO A 123 -19.84 -18.11 -15.37
C PRO A 123 -18.70 -18.54 -16.31
N ALA A 124 -18.06 -17.60 -17.04
CA ALA A 124 -16.95 -17.87 -17.94
C ALA A 124 -15.58 -17.76 -17.21
N VAL A 125 -15.54 -17.84 -15.88
CA VAL A 125 -14.30 -17.67 -15.10
C VAL A 125 -13.25 -18.71 -15.44
N ASP A 126 -13.63 -19.96 -15.66
CA ASP A 126 -12.70 -21.05 -16.00
C ASP A 126 -11.99 -20.77 -17.35
N GLU A 127 -12.76 -20.28 -18.33
CA GLU A 127 -12.21 -19.88 -19.65
C GLU A 127 -11.26 -18.67 -19.51
N ALA A 128 -11.62 -17.71 -18.66
CA ALA A 128 -10.79 -16.53 -18.41
C ALA A 128 -9.49 -16.91 -17.68
N GLU A 129 -9.52 -17.85 -16.73
CA GLU A 129 -8.34 -18.36 -16.03
C GLU A 129 -7.39 -19.09 -16.97
N LEU A 130 -7.93 -19.92 -17.88
CA LEU A 130 -7.13 -20.58 -18.92
C LEU A 130 -6.51 -19.58 -19.90
N ALA A 131 -7.27 -18.57 -20.33
CA ALA A 131 -6.78 -17.53 -21.23
C ALA A 131 -5.68 -16.69 -20.58
N TRP A 132 -5.85 -16.32 -19.30
CA TRP A 132 -4.83 -15.66 -18.51
C TRP A 132 -3.56 -16.49 -18.37
N ALA A 133 -3.69 -17.76 -18.00
CA ALA A 133 -2.57 -18.68 -17.86
C ALA A 133 -1.80 -18.85 -19.17
N SER A 134 -2.50 -18.99 -20.30
CA SER A 134 -1.89 -19.08 -21.63
C SER A 134 -1.13 -17.80 -22.00
N GLN A 135 -1.68 -16.63 -21.71
CA GLN A 135 -1.01 -15.34 -21.96
C GLN A 135 0.28 -15.21 -21.14
N VAL A 136 0.22 -15.54 -19.86
CA VAL A 136 1.40 -15.54 -18.96
C VAL A 136 2.42 -16.58 -19.44
N ALA A 137 1.97 -17.79 -19.79
CA ALA A 137 2.84 -18.87 -20.26
C ALA A 137 3.62 -18.50 -21.52
N GLN A 138 3.02 -17.77 -22.45
CA GLN A 138 3.70 -17.27 -23.65
C GLN A 138 4.86 -16.35 -23.28
N LEU A 139 4.67 -15.42 -22.35
CA LEU A 139 5.72 -14.52 -21.87
C LEU A 139 6.83 -15.29 -21.15
N VAL A 140 6.45 -16.20 -20.24
CA VAL A 140 7.42 -17.02 -19.51
C VAL A 140 8.29 -17.84 -20.47
N ARG A 141 7.69 -18.52 -21.45
CA ARG A 141 8.44 -19.29 -22.43
C ARG A 141 9.37 -18.45 -23.29
N ALA A 142 8.92 -17.26 -23.68
CA ALA A 142 9.69 -16.36 -24.51
C ALA A 142 10.92 -15.78 -23.80
N HIS A 143 10.84 -15.53 -22.49
CA HIS A 143 11.87 -14.80 -21.75
C HIS A 143 12.59 -15.63 -20.68
N CYS A 144 11.97 -16.69 -20.15
CA CYS A 144 12.53 -17.49 -19.05
C CYS A 144 12.72 -18.97 -19.40
N GLY A 145 12.14 -19.42 -20.51
CA GLY A 145 12.25 -20.82 -20.95
C GLY A 145 11.11 -21.72 -20.49
N ALA A 146 11.13 -22.98 -20.96
CA ALA A 146 10.01 -23.90 -20.81
C ALA A 146 9.87 -24.54 -19.41
N ARG A 147 10.88 -24.40 -18.56
CA ARG A 147 10.93 -24.99 -17.20
C ARG A 147 11.15 -23.95 -16.13
N ALA A 148 10.72 -22.73 -16.39
CA ALA A 148 10.91 -21.62 -15.47
C ALA A 148 10.17 -21.84 -14.14
N ARG A 149 10.76 -21.31 -13.06
CA ARG A 149 10.11 -21.17 -11.77
C ARG A 149 9.42 -19.81 -11.72
N VAL A 150 8.09 -19.83 -11.63
CA VAL A 150 7.25 -18.63 -11.73
C VAL A 150 6.61 -18.32 -10.38
N GLY A 151 7.00 -17.20 -9.79
CA GLY A 151 6.31 -16.65 -8.61
C GLY A 151 5.00 -16.02 -9.04
N VAL A 152 3.90 -16.38 -8.39
CA VAL A 152 2.59 -15.74 -8.56
C VAL A 152 2.12 -15.13 -7.26
N GLU A 153 1.36 -14.06 -7.35
CA GLU A 153 0.89 -13.34 -6.19
C GLU A 153 -0.62 -13.17 -6.26
N ARG A 154 -1.32 -13.60 -5.18
CA ARG A 154 -2.74 -13.30 -4.95
C ARG A 154 -3.68 -13.57 -6.13
N VAL A 155 -3.37 -14.59 -6.93
CA VAL A 155 -4.26 -15.04 -8.02
C VAL A 155 -5.30 -16.04 -7.50
N ASN A 156 -6.39 -16.20 -8.22
CA ASN A 156 -7.38 -17.23 -7.92
C ASN A 156 -6.77 -18.62 -8.03
N ALA A 157 -7.30 -19.59 -7.29
CA ALA A 157 -6.81 -20.95 -7.27
C ALA A 157 -6.82 -21.58 -8.69
N GLY A 158 -7.90 -21.37 -9.46
CA GLY A 158 -8.00 -21.87 -10.84
C GLY A 158 -6.92 -21.29 -11.75
N ALA A 159 -6.64 -20.01 -11.67
CA ALA A 159 -5.57 -19.35 -12.43
C ALA A 159 -4.19 -19.93 -12.10
N ALA A 160 -3.89 -20.16 -10.81
CA ALA A 160 -2.63 -20.77 -10.40
C ALA A 160 -2.48 -22.21 -10.90
N LEU A 161 -3.56 -23.00 -10.81
CA LEU A 161 -3.59 -24.38 -11.30
C LEU A 161 -3.46 -24.44 -12.83
N ALA A 162 -4.13 -23.54 -13.55
CA ALA A 162 -4.01 -23.43 -15.00
C ALA A 162 -2.58 -23.08 -15.43
N LEU A 163 -1.90 -22.17 -14.73
CA LEU A 163 -0.50 -21.85 -15.00
C LEU A 163 0.43 -23.02 -14.70
N ALA A 164 0.20 -23.75 -13.60
CA ALA A 164 0.95 -24.96 -13.29
C ALA A 164 0.76 -26.05 -14.35
N ALA A 165 -0.44 -26.19 -14.90
CA ALA A 165 -0.74 -27.13 -15.99
C ALA A 165 0.01 -26.80 -17.30
N GLU A 166 0.47 -25.55 -17.48
CA GLU A 166 1.38 -25.17 -18.58
C GLU A 166 2.81 -25.72 -18.42
N GLY A 167 3.12 -26.39 -17.31
CA GLY A 167 4.37 -27.10 -17.05
C GLY A 167 5.43 -26.31 -16.28
N PHE A 168 5.07 -25.17 -15.67
CA PHE A 168 5.98 -24.37 -14.86
C PHE A 168 5.98 -24.82 -13.40
N ASP A 169 7.11 -24.54 -12.71
CA ASP A 169 7.22 -24.63 -11.25
C ASP A 169 6.63 -23.35 -10.64
N VAL A 170 5.35 -23.42 -10.25
CA VAL A 170 4.62 -22.26 -9.68
C VAL A 170 4.92 -22.15 -8.18
N THR A 171 5.34 -20.97 -7.75
CA THR A 171 5.67 -20.66 -6.36
C THR A 171 5.06 -19.31 -5.93
N ASP A 172 5.18 -18.94 -4.66
CA ASP A 172 4.71 -17.65 -4.16
C ASP A 172 5.71 -16.53 -4.46
N ALA A 173 5.23 -15.44 -5.04
CA ALA A 173 6.02 -14.23 -5.31
C ALA A 173 6.24 -13.34 -4.07
N GLN A 174 5.52 -13.55 -2.97
CA GLN A 174 5.62 -12.69 -1.80
C GLN A 174 7.04 -12.66 -1.22
N VAL A 175 7.70 -13.80 -1.11
CA VAL A 175 9.03 -13.87 -0.46
C VAL A 175 10.05 -12.94 -1.13
N PRO A 176 10.32 -13.01 -2.44
CA PRO A 176 11.28 -12.11 -3.07
C PRO A 176 10.83 -10.64 -3.02
N VAL A 177 9.54 -10.36 -3.15
CA VAL A 177 9.05 -8.97 -3.15
C VAL A 177 9.12 -8.34 -1.75
N GLU A 178 8.69 -9.04 -0.71
CA GLU A 178 8.78 -8.54 0.66
C GLU A 178 10.25 -8.37 1.11
N ARG A 179 11.13 -9.27 0.70
CA ARG A 179 12.58 -9.11 0.95
C ARG A 179 13.16 -7.90 0.20
N ALA A 180 12.69 -7.63 -1.01
CA ALA A 180 13.10 -6.42 -1.74
C ALA A 180 12.69 -5.15 -1.00
N ARG A 181 11.45 -5.11 -0.50
CA ARG A 181 10.85 -3.98 0.22
C ARG A 181 11.43 -3.75 1.60
N ALA A 182 12.02 -4.78 2.23
CA ALA A 182 12.53 -4.70 3.60
C ALA A 182 13.64 -3.64 3.78
N VAL A 183 14.51 -3.46 2.78
CA VAL A 183 15.62 -2.50 2.83
C VAL A 183 15.29 -1.28 1.98
N LYS A 184 15.20 -0.12 2.62
CA LYS A 184 14.80 1.14 1.99
C LYS A 184 15.99 1.90 1.44
N SER A 185 15.83 2.53 0.27
CA SER A 185 16.77 3.52 -0.27
C SER A 185 16.63 4.87 0.42
N ALA A 186 17.55 5.78 0.13
CA ALA A 186 17.43 7.17 0.61
C ALA A 186 16.15 7.85 0.10
N GLU A 187 15.77 7.60 -1.17
CA GLU A 187 14.54 8.16 -1.74
C GLU A 187 13.28 7.59 -1.09
N GLU A 188 13.28 6.29 -0.74
CA GLU A 188 12.17 5.69 0.02
C GLU A 188 12.06 6.28 1.43
N LEU A 189 13.19 6.56 2.09
CA LEU A 189 13.19 7.25 3.39
C LEU A 189 12.63 8.66 3.30
N ARG A 190 12.86 9.39 2.20
CA ARG A 190 12.23 10.71 1.96
C ARG A 190 10.71 10.56 1.80
N CYS A 191 10.24 9.56 1.08
CA CYS A 191 8.80 9.27 0.96
C CYS A 191 8.18 8.96 2.33
N ILE A 192 8.84 8.14 3.15
CA ILE A 192 8.39 7.80 4.51
C ILE A 192 8.33 9.06 5.39
N ARG A 193 9.35 9.92 5.35
CA ARG A 193 9.35 11.18 6.10
C ARG A 193 8.20 12.10 5.68
N ALA A 194 7.92 12.20 4.38
CA ALA A 194 6.78 12.97 3.90
C ALA A 194 5.43 12.41 4.43
N SER A 195 5.28 11.08 4.47
CA SER A 195 4.11 10.41 5.03
C SER A 195 3.97 10.67 6.54
N ILE A 196 5.08 10.60 7.29
CA ILE A 196 5.11 10.89 8.73
C ILE A 196 4.67 12.34 8.96
N ALA A 197 5.26 13.31 8.27
CA ALA A 197 4.94 14.72 8.44
C ALA A 197 3.46 15.03 8.17
N ALA A 198 2.90 14.47 7.09
CA ALA A 198 1.48 14.64 6.77
C ALA A 198 0.56 14.01 7.83
N THR A 199 0.94 12.85 8.36
CA THR A 199 0.16 12.15 9.39
C THR A 199 0.25 12.87 10.74
N GLU A 200 1.43 13.33 11.15
CA GLU A 200 1.63 14.13 12.37
C GLU A 200 0.80 15.41 12.32
N ALA A 201 0.81 16.11 11.19
CA ALA A 201 -0.02 17.30 10.99
C ALA A 201 -1.52 16.97 11.09
N GLY A 202 -1.96 15.84 10.51
CA GLY A 202 -3.33 15.36 10.60
C GLY A 202 -3.75 15.03 12.04
N VAL A 203 -2.89 14.36 12.79
CA VAL A 203 -3.12 14.02 14.20
C VAL A 203 -3.13 15.27 15.08
N ALA A 204 -2.26 16.23 14.81
CA ALA A 204 -2.26 17.51 15.54
C ALA A 204 -3.57 18.28 15.33
N ARG A 205 -4.09 18.34 14.10
CA ARG A 205 -5.40 18.94 13.79
C ARG A 205 -6.54 18.20 14.47
N MET A 206 -6.49 16.86 14.47
CA MET A 206 -7.48 16.04 15.16
C MET A 206 -7.47 16.29 16.67
N ARG A 207 -6.28 16.35 17.29
CA ARG A 207 -6.14 16.72 18.72
C ARG A 207 -6.75 18.10 19.02
N ALA A 208 -6.49 19.09 18.18
CA ALA A 208 -7.03 20.44 18.36
C ALA A 208 -8.55 20.51 18.19
N ALA A 209 -9.11 19.63 17.35
CA ALA A 209 -10.55 19.52 17.14
C ALA A 209 -11.25 18.72 18.24
N LEU A 210 -10.50 17.95 19.04
CA LEU A 210 -11.08 17.09 20.08
C LEU A 210 -11.85 17.92 21.11
N ALA A 211 -13.14 17.66 21.18
CA ALA A 211 -14.04 18.28 22.15
C ALA A 211 -15.10 17.27 22.62
N PRO A 212 -15.50 17.32 23.89
CA PRO A 212 -16.66 16.57 24.36
C PRO A 212 -17.91 16.87 23.52
N GLY A 213 -18.67 15.83 23.24
CA GLY A 213 -19.88 15.90 22.39
C GLY A 213 -19.67 15.54 20.93
N LEU A 214 -18.43 15.56 20.41
CA LEU A 214 -18.12 15.00 19.10
C LEU A 214 -18.31 13.47 19.13
N SER A 215 -18.78 12.90 18.02
CA SER A 215 -18.69 11.45 17.85
C SER A 215 -17.25 11.03 17.47
N GLU A 216 -16.93 9.78 17.70
CA GLU A 216 -15.65 9.21 17.26
C GLU A 216 -15.48 9.33 15.74
N ASN A 217 -16.57 9.13 14.97
CA ASN A 217 -16.57 9.32 13.51
C ASN A 217 -16.26 10.78 13.10
N GLU A 218 -16.87 11.75 13.78
CA GLU A 218 -16.62 13.17 13.50
C GLU A 218 -15.17 13.54 13.77
N LEU A 219 -14.61 13.08 14.89
CA LEU A 219 -13.19 13.31 15.22
C LEU A 219 -12.26 12.63 14.21
N TRP A 220 -12.53 11.37 13.85
CA TRP A 220 -11.74 10.65 12.86
C TRP A 220 -11.74 11.32 11.48
N SER A 221 -12.87 11.94 11.10
CA SER A 221 -12.97 12.62 9.81
C SER A 221 -11.95 13.75 9.64
N VAL A 222 -11.53 14.39 10.74
CA VAL A 222 -10.51 15.44 10.74
C VAL A 222 -9.14 14.89 10.30
N LEU A 223 -8.76 13.69 10.78
CA LEU A 223 -7.55 13.01 10.33
C LEU A 223 -7.60 12.72 8.84
N HIS A 224 -8.69 12.11 8.37
CA HIS A 224 -8.90 11.78 6.95
C HIS A 224 -8.79 13.01 6.05
N GLN A 225 -9.53 14.07 6.37
CA GLN A 225 -9.49 15.34 5.63
C GLN A 225 -8.06 15.90 5.56
N SER A 226 -7.37 15.91 6.70
CA SER A 226 -6.03 16.48 6.80
C SER A 226 -5.01 15.68 6.00
N VAL A 227 -5.02 14.36 6.13
CA VAL A 227 -4.10 13.47 5.41
C VAL A 227 -4.27 13.62 3.90
N ILE A 228 -5.51 13.61 3.39
CA ILE A 228 -5.77 13.78 1.96
C ILE A 228 -5.35 15.17 1.47
N ALA A 229 -5.64 16.22 2.23
CA ALA A 229 -5.25 17.60 1.87
C ALA A 229 -3.73 17.79 1.81
N LEU A 230 -2.97 16.99 2.57
CA LEU A 230 -1.49 17.02 2.63
C LEU A 230 -0.82 16.02 1.66
N GLY A 231 -1.57 15.41 0.75
CA GLY A 231 -1.02 14.51 -0.28
C GLY A 231 -0.95 13.04 0.13
N GLY A 232 -1.52 12.66 1.26
CA GLY A 232 -1.75 11.25 1.60
C GLY A 232 -2.80 10.62 0.70
N GLU A 233 -2.87 9.29 0.67
CA GLU A 233 -3.72 8.58 -0.29
C GLU A 233 -5.01 8.04 0.32
N TYR A 234 -4.92 7.37 1.45
CA TYR A 234 -6.07 6.84 2.20
C TYR A 234 -5.63 6.37 3.61
N VAL A 235 -6.59 5.95 4.41
CA VAL A 235 -6.36 5.35 5.73
C VAL A 235 -6.97 3.94 5.72
N GLU A 236 -6.20 2.92 6.10
CA GLU A 236 -6.64 1.52 5.97
C GLU A 236 -7.65 1.14 7.04
N THR A 237 -7.44 1.58 8.27
CA THR A 237 -8.32 1.27 9.39
C THR A 237 -8.86 2.54 10.04
N ARG A 238 -9.94 2.40 10.79
CA ARG A 238 -10.53 3.52 11.54
C ARG A 238 -10.39 3.27 13.04
N LEU A 239 -9.19 2.91 13.47
CA LEU A 239 -8.92 2.57 14.85
C LEU A 239 -8.84 3.82 15.74
N LEU A 240 -10.02 4.25 16.19
CA LEU A 240 -10.19 5.26 17.24
C LEU A 240 -11.35 4.87 18.14
N SER A 241 -11.13 4.95 19.43
CA SER A 241 -12.16 4.66 20.43
C SER A 241 -12.03 5.59 21.63
N SER A 242 -13.12 5.81 22.36
CA SER A 242 -13.18 6.72 23.49
C SER A 242 -13.75 6.06 24.74
N GLY A 243 -13.33 6.56 25.92
CA GLY A 243 -13.80 6.13 27.22
C GLY A 243 -13.75 4.62 27.41
N PRO A 244 -14.86 3.96 27.81
CA PRO A 244 -14.86 2.51 28.07
C PRO A 244 -14.54 1.66 26.84
N ARG A 245 -14.58 2.21 25.63
CA ARG A 245 -14.21 1.48 24.41
C ARG A 245 -12.70 1.46 24.14
N THR A 246 -11.90 2.16 24.91
CA THR A 246 -10.43 2.08 24.79
C THR A 246 -9.87 0.76 25.31
N ASN A 247 -10.67 -0.01 26.06
CA ASN A 247 -10.31 -1.34 26.53
C ASN A 247 -11.53 -2.28 26.51
N PRO A 248 -11.52 -3.40 25.76
CA PRO A 248 -10.39 -3.87 24.93
C PRO A 248 -10.14 -3.01 23.69
N TRP A 249 -8.88 -2.93 23.28
CA TRP A 249 -8.42 -2.18 22.12
C TRP A 249 -8.86 -2.81 20.77
N PHE A 250 -8.49 -2.22 19.65
CA PHE A 250 -8.83 -2.58 18.26
C PHE A 250 -10.30 -2.39 17.88
N GLN A 251 -10.91 -1.32 18.34
CA GLN A 251 -12.26 -0.96 17.96
C GLN A 251 -12.26 0.18 16.94
N GLU A 252 -12.97 -0.02 15.83
CA GLU A 252 -13.19 1.03 14.87
C GLU A 252 -14.11 2.13 15.43
N THR A 253 -13.99 3.32 14.85
CA THR A 253 -14.83 4.48 15.19
C THR A 253 -16.32 4.19 15.06
N GLY A 254 -17.10 4.80 15.92
CA GLY A 254 -18.57 4.71 15.92
C GLY A 254 -19.25 6.06 16.14
N GLU A 255 -20.57 5.99 16.32
CA GLU A 255 -21.41 7.14 16.64
C GLU A 255 -21.37 7.54 18.12
N ARG A 256 -20.56 6.82 18.93
CA ARG A 256 -20.42 7.16 20.34
C ARG A 256 -19.88 8.58 20.48
N ARG A 257 -20.54 9.36 21.35
CA ARG A 257 -20.07 10.70 21.68
C ARG A 257 -19.06 10.66 22.81
N ILE A 258 -18.00 11.40 22.60
CA ILE A 258 -16.89 11.55 23.57
C ILE A 258 -17.41 12.37 24.74
N GLU A 259 -17.19 11.89 25.97
CA GLU A 259 -17.60 12.57 27.18
C GLU A 259 -16.43 13.36 27.81
N PRO A 260 -16.71 14.39 28.63
CA PRO A 260 -15.66 15.13 29.33
C PRO A 260 -14.85 14.21 30.24
N GLY A 261 -13.52 14.35 30.21
CA GLY A 261 -12.59 13.59 31.06
C GLY A 261 -12.25 12.19 30.52
N GLU A 262 -12.73 11.80 29.35
CA GLU A 262 -12.42 10.51 28.77
C GLU A 262 -11.07 10.48 28.05
N LEU A 263 -10.48 9.30 28.02
CA LEU A 263 -9.37 9.00 27.11
C LEU A 263 -9.90 8.74 25.70
N VAL A 264 -9.16 9.21 24.71
CA VAL A 264 -9.38 8.92 23.30
C VAL A 264 -8.10 8.32 22.74
N ALA A 265 -8.15 7.05 22.40
CA ALA A 265 -7.04 6.30 21.84
C ALA A 265 -7.20 6.15 20.34
N LEU A 266 -6.10 6.29 19.59
CA LEU A 266 -6.09 6.13 18.14
C LEU A 266 -4.86 5.37 17.67
N ASP A 267 -5.01 4.74 16.51
CA ASP A 267 -3.96 4.16 15.69
C ASP A 267 -4.14 4.63 14.25
N THR A 268 -3.07 5.02 13.55
CA THR A 268 -3.25 5.81 12.34
C THR A 268 -3.42 5.01 11.07
N ASP A 269 -2.69 3.94 10.85
CA ASP A 269 -2.69 3.11 9.64
C ASP A 269 -2.82 3.91 8.33
N VAL A 270 -2.09 5.01 8.24
CA VAL A 270 -2.16 5.94 7.11
C VAL A 270 -1.31 5.46 5.96
N VAL A 271 -1.89 5.33 4.78
CA VAL A 271 -1.14 5.29 3.52
C VAL A 271 -0.93 6.74 3.08
N GLY A 272 0.25 7.24 3.43
CA GLY A 272 0.60 8.65 3.26
C GLY A 272 1.10 9.00 1.88
N CYS A 273 1.95 10.02 1.82
CA CYS A 273 2.48 10.54 0.57
C CYS A 273 3.24 9.46 -0.21
N HIS A 274 3.01 9.43 -1.52
CA HIS A 274 3.69 8.51 -2.44
C HIS A 274 3.44 7.02 -2.17
N GLY A 275 2.38 6.68 -1.38
CA GLY A 275 1.99 5.31 -1.06
C GLY A 275 2.86 4.64 0.00
N TYR A 276 3.57 5.42 0.83
CA TYR A 276 4.30 4.90 1.98
C TYR A 276 3.45 5.00 3.24
N TYR A 277 3.53 3.95 4.03
CA TYR A 277 2.79 3.86 5.28
C TYR A 277 3.42 4.73 6.36
N CYS A 278 2.55 5.30 7.19
CA CYS A 278 2.88 5.88 8.46
C CYS A 278 1.88 5.39 9.49
N ASP A 279 2.37 4.68 10.46
CA ASP A 279 1.57 4.05 11.49
C ASP A 279 2.16 4.39 12.86
N PHE A 280 1.36 5.06 13.68
CA PHE A 280 1.68 5.34 15.08
C PHE A 280 0.41 5.55 15.90
N SER A 281 0.47 5.16 17.17
CA SER A 281 -0.64 5.32 18.12
C SER A 281 -0.47 6.56 18.98
N ARG A 282 -1.59 7.18 19.39
CA ARG A 282 -1.65 8.26 20.37
C ARG A 282 -2.86 8.08 21.27
N THR A 283 -2.75 8.62 22.46
CA THR A 283 -3.88 8.71 23.40
C THR A 283 -4.01 10.15 23.87
N PHE A 284 -5.21 10.69 23.83
CA PHE A 284 -5.54 12.04 24.24
C PHE A 284 -6.55 12.02 25.37
N HIS A 285 -6.64 13.12 26.09
CA HIS A 285 -7.65 13.37 27.10
C HIS A 285 -8.68 14.39 26.57
N ALA A 286 -9.96 14.08 26.72
CA ALA A 286 -11.06 14.94 26.26
C ALA A 286 -11.54 15.87 27.38
N GLY A 287 -10.90 17.02 27.51
CA GLY A 287 -11.25 18.01 28.52
C GLY A 287 -10.14 19.02 28.77
N PRO A 288 -10.44 20.09 29.55
CA PRO A 288 -9.47 21.15 29.82
C PRO A 288 -8.37 20.72 30.81
N ASP A 289 -8.61 19.69 31.60
CA ASP A 289 -7.72 19.26 32.67
C ASP A 289 -7.06 17.93 32.30
N GLU A 290 -5.74 17.86 32.43
CA GLU A 290 -5.02 16.59 32.42
C GLU A 290 -5.39 15.81 33.69
N PRO A 291 -5.46 14.50 33.63
CA PRO A 291 -5.78 13.66 34.77
C PRO A 291 -4.73 13.73 35.87
#